data_3d478e84713e922110eaa5ce829ca643
#
_entry.id   3d478e84713e922110eaa5ce829ca643
#
_cell.length_a   1.000
_cell.length_b   1.000
_cell.length_c   1.000
_cell.angle_alpha   90.00
_cell.angle_beta   90.00
_cell.angle_gamma   90.00
#
_symmetry.space_group_name_H-M   'P 1'
#
loop_
_entity.id
_entity.type
_entity.pdbx_description
1 polymer ?
#
loop_
_entity_poly.entity_id
_entity_poly.type
_entity_poly.pdbx_seq_one_letter_code
_entity_poly.pdbx_strand_id
1 'polypeptide(L)'
;MLPAIEDIADQIKKSGTSQRKICIALKLDVTWLNKVLKKKIPDPSYKKIKAIFDYLEKKASTNEKTAGEVCAHHLITVKIGMTLGDISKKLQKNAFDQAPVKDQYRDDIIGVITSKMIVELLQTSNFDKKTFLKKEHVKSVLTVPYDYPAVNLVKNLGYHPCIFVEKNGKKYGIITDEDMMMHLFS
;
A
#
# COMPACT_ATOMS: atom_id res chain seq x y z
N MET A 1 -19.30 16.96 -1.57
CA MET A 1 -20.49 16.76 -2.43
C MET A 1 -21.17 15.48 -1.94
N LEU A 2 -22.50 15.44 -1.80
CA LEU A 2 -23.19 14.19 -1.44
C LEU A 2 -23.10 13.22 -2.62
N PRO A 3 -22.81 11.94 -2.34
CA PRO A 3 -22.95 10.90 -3.34
C PRO A 3 -24.41 10.74 -3.80
N ALA A 4 -24.63 10.37 -5.04
CA ALA A 4 -25.96 10.10 -5.55
C ALA A 4 -26.57 8.84 -4.88
N ILE A 5 -27.91 8.72 -4.92
CA ILE A 5 -28.61 7.54 -4.34
C ILE A 5 -28.13 6.25 -5.02
N GLU A 6 -27.79 6.31 -6.32
CA GLU A 6 -27.19 5.23 -7.09
C GLU A 6 -25.87 4.74 -6.46
N ASP A 7 -25.04 5.68 -6.03
CA ASP A 7 -23.76 5.37 -5.40
C ASP A 7 -23.93 4.59 -4.10
N ILE A 8 -25.04 4.85 -3.35
CA ILE A 8 -25.35 4.08 -2.13
C ILE A 8 -25.68 2.64 -2.46
N ALA A 9 -26.53 2.42 -3.47
CA ALA A 9 -26.90 1.06 -3.87
C ALA A 9 -25.68 0.24 -4.28
N ASP A 10 -24.79 0.85 -5.06
CA ASP A 10 -23.53 0.24 -5.51
C ASP A 10 -22.56 -0.01 -4.35
N GLN A 11 -22.43 0.93 -3.43
CA GLN A 11 -21.59 0.74 -2.24
C GLN A 11 -22.12 -0.37 -1.33
N ILE A 12 -23.43 -0.44 -1.10
CA ILE A 12 -24.04 -1.55 -0.34
C ILE A 12 -23.72 -2.89 -1.01
N LYS A 13 -23.85 -2.96 -2.33
CA LYS A 13 -23.54 -4.17 -3.10
C LYS A 13 -22.06 -4.54 -3.01
N LYS A 14 -21.15 -3.58 -3.21
CA LYS A 14 -19.70 -3.77 -3.10
C LYS A 14 -19.25 -4.17 -1.70
N SER A 15 -19.89 -3.63 -0.65
CA SER A 15 -19.54 -3.95 0.74
C SER A 15 -19.93 -5.36 1.18
N GLY A 16 -20.71 -6.10 0.39
CA GLY A 16 -21.27 -7.40 0.78
C GLY A 16 -22.18 -7.36 2.01
N THR A 17 -22.54 -6.16 2.48
CA THR A 17 -23.32 -5.97 3.71
C THR A 17 -24.81 -5.93 3.39
N SER A 18 -25.59 -6.79 4.06
CA SER A 18 -27.05 -6.75 3.86
C SER A 18 -27.67 -5.44 4.38
N GLN A 19 -28.68 -4.94 3.69
CA GLN A 19 -29.42 -3.74 4.09
C GLN A 19 -29.95 -3.84 5.52
N ARG A 20 -30.37 -5.04 5.94
CA ARG A 20 -30.84 -5.31 7.31
C ARG A 20 -29.72 -5.05 8.35
N LYS A 21 -28.49 -5.50 8.09
CA LYS A 21 -27.34 -5.25 8.99
C LYS A 21 -27.03 -3.77 9.13
N ILE A 22 -27.07 -3.02 8.01
CA ILE A 22 -26.86 -1.57 8.00
C ILE A 22 -27.95 -0.87 8.84
N CYS A 23 -29.21 -1.23 8.61
CA CYS A 23 -30.33 -0.61 9.32
C CYS A 23 -30.30 -0.90 10.83
N ILE A 24 -29.96 -2.12 11.24
CA ILE A 24 -29.78 -2.46 12.66
C ILE A 24 -28.66 -1.62 13.29
N ALA A 25 -27.49 -1.55 12.63
CA ALA A 25 -26.33 -0.81 13.14
C ALA A 25 -26.60 0.70 13.30
N LEU A 26 -27.38 1.28 12.39
CA LEU A 26 -27.70 2.70 12.37
C LEU A 26 -29.05 3.06 12.98
N LYS A 27 -29.76 2.07 13.53
CA LYS A 27 -31.13 2.23 14.05
C LYS A 27 -32.09 2.85 13.03
N LEU A 28 -32.00 2.42 11.77
CA LEU A 28 -32.84 2.85 10.67
C LEU A 28 -33.93 1.79 10.34
N ASP A 29 -35.03 2.25 9.78
CA ASP A 29 -36.05 1.37 9.27
C ASP A 29 -35.67 0.76 7.91
N VAL A 30 -35.79 -0.56 7.78
CA VAL A 30 -35.43 -1.29 6.55
C VAL A 30 -36.36 -0.92 5.40
N THR A 31 -37.63 -0.70 5.70
CA THR A 31 -38.66 -0.32 4.69
C THR A 31 -38.36 1.07 4.14
N TRP A 32 -37.90 2.00 5.02
CA TRP A 32 -37.43 3.32 4.59
C TRP A 32 -36.23 3.22 3.63
N LEU A 33 -35.17 2.45 3.97
CA LEU A 33 -34.00 2.28 3.11
C LEU A 33 -34.40 1.67 1.75
N ASN A 34 -35.26 0.64 1.75
CA ASN A 34 -35.79 0.05 0.52
C ASN A 34 -36.51 1.06 -0.38
N LYS A 35 -37.33 1.95 0.22
CA LYS A 35 -38.04 3.00 -0.53
C LYS A 35 -37.06 4.03 -1.12
N VAL A 36 -35.98 4.39 -0.38
CA VAL A 36 -34.92 5.28 -0.88
C VAL A 36 -34.19 4.66 -2.07
N LEU A 37 -33.74 3.40 -1.95
CA LEU A 37 -33.04 2.70 -3.01
C LEU A 37 -33.90 2.48 -4.27
N LYS A 38 -35.21 2.33 -4.10
CA LYS A 38 -36.17 2.26 -5.21
C LYS A 38 -36.62 3.63 -5.71
N LYS A 39 -35.98 4.73 -5.29
CA LYS A 39 -36.30 6.12 -5.67
C LYS A 39 -37.78 6.52 -5.37
N LYS A 40 -38.41 5.85 -4.39
CA LYS A 40 -39.78 6.17 -3.98
C LYS A 40 -39.84 7.34 -2.98
N ILE A 41 -38.71 7.79 -2.46
CA ILE A 41 -38.57 8.96 -1.61
C ILE A 41 -37.67 9.95 -2.38
N PRO A 42 -38.23 11.04 -2.92
CA PRO A 42 -37.49 11.98 -3.77
C PRO A 42 -36.44 12.79 -3.00
N ASP A 43 -36.68 13.07 -1.71
CA ASP A 43 -35.80 13.83 -0.85
C ASP A 43 -35.56 13.06 0.47
N PRO A 44 -34.64 12.09 0.49
CA PRO A 44 -34.33 11.37 1.70
C PRO A 44 -33.48 12.21 2.64
N SER A 45 -33.69 12.05 3.94
CA SER A 45 -32.94 12.79 4.98
C SER A 45 -31.43 12.69 4.78
N TYR A 46 -30.79 13.83 4.55
CA TYR A 46 -29.33 13.98 4.42
C TYR A 46 -28.57 13.26 5.56
N LYS A 47 -29.00 13.49 6.82
CA LYS A 47 -28.34 12.90 7.99
C LYS A 47 -28.34 11.37 7.95
N LYS A 48 -29.42 10.75 7.49
CA LYS A 48 -29.53 9.28 7.40
C LYS A 48 -28.68 8.74 6.25
N ILE A 49 -28.68 9.44 5.11
CA ILE A 49 -27.86 9.10 3.95
C ILE A 49 -26.38 9.17 4.31
N LYS A 50 -25.96 10.27 4.90
CA LYS A 50 -24.58 10.44 5.36
C LYS A 50 -24.16 9.35 6.35
N ALA A 51 -25.00 9.02 7.32
CA ALA A 51 -24.70 7.95 8.28
C ALA A 51 -24.49 6.58 7.62
N ILE A 52 -25.25 6.27 6.55
CA ILE A 52 -25.07 5.03 5.78
C ILE A 52 -23.69 5.03 5.08
N PHE A 53 -23.32 6.15 4.44
CA PHE A 53 -22.01 6.28 3.80
C PHE A 53 -20.87 6.12 4.81
N ASP A 54 -20.89 6.90 5.89
CA ASP A 54 -19.88 6.86 6.94
C ASP A 54 -19.74 5.44 7.52
N TYR A 55 -20.86 4.71 7.68
CA TYR A 55 -20.85 3.32 8.13
C TYR A 55 -20.22 2.37 7.11
N LEU A 56 -20.54 2.52 5.83
CA LEU A 56 -20.00 1.67 4.76
C LEU A 56 -18.51 1.94 4.54
N GLU A 57 -18.09 3.21 4.55
CA GLU A 57 -16.66 3.58 4.47
C GLU A 57 -15.87 3.04 5.66
N LYS A 58 -16.39 3.22 6.87
CA LYS A 58 -15.75 2.67 8.07
C LYS A 58 -15.64 1.15 8.02
N LYS A 59 -16.65 0.48 7.47
CA LYS A 59 -16.65 -0.97 7.35
C LYS A 59 -15.72 -1.47 6.23
N ALA A 60 -15.63 -0.75 5.11
CA ALA A 60 -14.66 -1.02 4.08
C ALA A 60 -13.24 -0.96 4.66
N SER A 61 -12.90 0.13 5.37
CA SER A 61 -11.59 0.28 6.01
C SER A 61 -11.29 -0.76 7.11
N THR A 62 -12.31 -1.35 7.76
CA THR A 62 -12.10 -2.43 8.75
C THR A 62 -11.90 -3.82 8.13
N ASN A 63 -12.27 -4.01 6.87
CA ASN A 63 -12.03 -5.26 6.13
C ASN A 63 -10.81 -5.20 5.20
N GLU A 64 -10.20 -4.03 5.05
CA GLU A 64 -8.99 -3.84 4.24
C GLU A 64 -7.76 -4.20 5.05
N LYS A 65 -6.91 -5.05 4.48
CA LYS A 65 -5.59 -5.33 5.07
C LYS A 65 -4.78 -4.04 5.17
N THR A 66 -4.02 -3.93 6.24
CA THR A 66 -3.09 -2.82 6.45
C THR A 66 -1.76 -3.06 5.71
N ALA A 67 -0.98 -2.01 5.51
CA ALA A 67 0.36 -2.11 4.95
C ALA A 67 1.24 -3.09 5.73
N GLY A 68 1.08 -3.12 7.06
CA GLY A 68 1.82 -4.04 7.92
C GLY A 68 1.40 -5.50 7.78
N GLU A 69 0.18 -5.79 7.36
CA GLU A 69 -0.31 -7.16 7.15
C GLU A 69 0.07 -7.74 5.79
N VAL A 70 0.38 -6.87 4.81
CA VAL A 70 0.74 -7.29 3.45
C VAL A 70 2.23 -7.21 3.18
N CYS A 71 3.01 -6.48 3.98
CA CYS A 71 4.43 -6.27 3.73
C CYS A 71 5.28 -7.52 4.03
N ALA A 72 6.35 -7.70 3.28
CA ALA A 72 7.41 -8.65 3.60
C ALA A 72 8.25 -8.14 4.78
N HIS A 73 8.43 -8.95 5.83
CA HIS A 73 9.12 -8.56 7.07
C HIS A 73 10.62 -8.89 7.07
N HIS A 74 11.04 -9.91 6.33
CA HIS A 74 12.44 -10.33 6.26
C HIS A 74 13.20 -9.51 5.22
N LEU A 75 13.71 -8.36 5.63
CA LEU A 75 14.45 -7.47 4.75
C LEU A 75 15.88 -7.96 4.54
N ILE A 76 16.19 -8.41 3.34
CA ILE A 76 17.57 -8.65 2.91
C ILE A 76 18.14 -7.31 2.47
N THR A 77 18.94 -6.70 3.32
CA THR A 77 19.51 -5.36 3.12
C THR A 77 20.90 -5.41 2.54
N VAL A 78 21.29 -4.36 1.82
CA VAL A 78 22.67 -4.04 1.46
C VAL A 78 23.11 -2.79 2.22
N LYS A 79 24.39 -2.43 2.16
CA LYS A 79 24.95 -1.33 2.95
C LYS A 79 25.78 -0.40 2.05
N ILE A 80 25.76 0.90 2.34
CA ILE A 80 26.69 1.85 1.73
C ILE A 80 28.12 1.34 1.91
N GLY A 81 28.95 1.45 0.87
CA GLY A 81 30.30 0.93 0.85
C GLY A 81 30.47 -0.52 0.37
N MET A 82 29.37 -1.26 0.12
CA MET A 82 29.44 -2.54 -0.60
C MET A 82 29.74 -2.30 -2.08
N THR A 83 30.42 -3.25 -2.75
CA THR A 83 30.62 -3.15 -4.20
C THR A 83 29.35 -3.47 -4.97
N LEU A 84 29.17 -2.88 -6.16
CA LEU A 84 28.03 -3.18 -7.04
C LEU A 84 27.99 -4.66 -7.42
N GLY A 85 29.16 -5.30 -7.56
CA GLY A 85 29.29 -6.71 -7.83
C GLY A 85 28.76 -7.61 -6.70
N ASP A 86 29.06 -7.26 -5.44
CA ASP A 86 28.58 -8.02 -4.28
C ASP A 86 27.09 -7.82 -4.06
N ILE A 87 26.59 -6.61 -4.32
CA ILE A 87 25.16 -6.31 -4.28
C ILE A 87 24.43 -7.14 -5.34
N SER A 88 24.92 -7.15 -6.58
CA SER A 88 24.34 -7.91 -7.68
C SER A 88 24.28 -9.42 -7.36
N LYS A 89 25.38 -10.00 -6.84
CA LYS A 89 25.39 -11.40 -6.39
C LYS A 89 24.36 -11.66 -5.29
N LYS A 90 24.21 -10.72 -4.35
CA LYS A 90 23.25 -10.84 -3.24
C LYS A 90 21.81 -10.82 -3.75
N LEU A 91 21.48 -9.93 -4.69
CA LEU A 91 20.17 -9.87 -5.33
C LEU A 91 19.87 -11.18 -6.08
N GLN A 92 20.80 -11.65 -6.94
CA GLN A 92 20.66 -12.89 -7.70
C GLN A 92 20.47 -14.11 -6.80
N LYS A 93 21.27 -14.25 -5.74
CA LYS A 93 21.19 -15.38 -4.79
C LYS A 93 19.80 -15.47 -4.13
N ASN A 94 19.13 -14.36 -3.93
CA ASN A 94 17.82 -14.31 -3.26
C ASN A 94 16.65 -14.14 -4.24
N ALA A 95 16.92 -14.14 -5.56
CA ALA A 95 15.92 -13.89 -6.61
C ALA A 95 15.16 -12.56 -6.39
N PHE A 96 15.87 -11.50 -6.01
CA PHE A 96 15.29 -10.18 -5.76
C PHE A 96 15.73 -9.17 -6.81
N ASP A 97 14.82 -8.30 -7.22
CA ASP A 97 15.11 -7.18 -8.13
C ASP A 97 15.55 -5.91 -7.40
N GLN A 98 15.46 -5.90 -6.08
CA GLN A 98 15.75 -4.72 -5.27
C GLN A 98 16.16 -5.10 -3.84
N ALA A 99 16.92 -4.20 -3.20
CA ALA A 99 17.28 -4.34 -1.79
C ALA A 99 17.21 -2.99 -1.07
N PRO A 100 16.68 -2.95 0.14
CA PRO A 100 16.82 -1.82 1.04
C PRO A 100 18.30 -1.57 1.36
N VAL A 101 18.68 -0.29 1.37
CA VAL A 101 20.05 0.14 1.61
C VAL A 101 20.17 0.72 3.01
N LYS A 102 21.05 0.16 3.82
CA LYS A 102 21.41 0.69 5.13
C LYS A 102 22.50 1.77 5.02
N ASP A 103 22.42 2.74 5.91
CA ASP A 103 23.49 3.72 6.10
C ASP A 103 24.81 3.02 6.49
N GLN A 104 25.94 3.69 6.25
CA GLN A 104 27.25 3.12 6.55
C GLN A 104 27.51 3.01 8.05
N TYR A 105 27.04 3.96 8.83
CA TYR A 105 27.35 4.13 10.25
C TYR A 105 26.16 3.88 11.16
N ARG A 106 24.95 4.00 10.63
CA ARG A 106 23.69 3.81 11.36
C ARG A 106 22.97 2.57 10.88
N ASP A 107 22.18 1.94 11.74
CA ASP A 107 21.35 0.80 11.35
C ASP A 107 20.01 1.25 10.74
N ASP A 108 20.03 2.39 10.04
CA ASP A 108 18.88 2.99 9.40
C ASP A 108 18.82 2.63 7.91
N ILE A 109 17.64 2.29 7.43
CA ILE A 109 17.39 2.11 5.98
C ILE A 109 17.13 3.49 5.39
N ILE A 110 18.01 3.89 4.44
CA ILE A 110 18.00 5.23 3.82
C ILE A 110 17.33 5.26 2.45
N GLY A 111 17.02 4.11 1.88
CA GLY A 111 16.38 3.99 0.57
C GLY A 111 16.56 2.60 -0.03
N VAL A 112 16.52 2.51 -1.34
CA VAL A 112 16.58 1.25 -2.10
C VAL A 112 17.56 1.35 -3.27
N ILE A 113 18.16 0.22 -3.63
CA ILE A 113 18.88 -0.01 -4.90
C ILE A 113 18.18 -1.13 -5.65
N THR A 114 17.98 -0.96 -6.96
CA THR A 114 17.35 -1.98 -7.82
C THR A 114 18.36 -2.56 -8.82
N SER A 115 18.09 -3.76 -9.34
CA SER A 115 18.86 -4.37 -10.43
C SER A 115 18.96 -3.43 -11.64
N LYS A 116 17.87 -2.74 -11.99
CA LYS A 116 17.84 -1.75 -13.07
C LYS A 116 18.80 -0.60 -12.83
N MET A 117 18.81 -0.03 -11.62
CA MET A 117 19.74 1.06 -11.26
C MET A 117 21.20 0.62 -11.33
N ILE A 118 21.51 -0.62 -10.93
CA ILE A 118 22.88 -1.18 -11.04
C ILE A 118 23.29 -1.26 -12.52
N VAL A 119 22.38 -1.74 -13.39
CA VAL A 119 22.65 -1.81 -14.84
C VAL A 119 22.86 -0.40 -15.43
N GLU A 120 22.02 0.57 -15.07
CA GLU A 120 22.17 1.97 -15.48
C GLU A 120 23.52 2.56 -15.04
N LEU A 121 23.94 2.30 -13.82
CA LEU A 121 25.27 2.73 -13.32
C LEU A 121 26.40 2.08 -14.13
N LEU A 122 26.33 0.78 -14.41
CA LEU A 122 27.36 0.07 -15.19
C LEU A 122 27.44 0.51 -16.67
N GLN A 123 26.41 1.12 -17.21
CA GLN A 123 26.43 1.72 -18.55
C GLN A 123 27.21 3.03 -18.59
N THR A 124 27.45 3.65 -17.46
CA THR A 124 28.23 4.88 -17.37
C THR A 124 29.73 4.52 -17.34
N SER A 125 30.55 5.13 -18.19
CA SER A 125 31.94 4.78 -18.48
C SER A 125 32.89 4.68 -17.27
N ASN A 126 32.47 5.15 -16.10
CA ASN A 126 33.29 5.20 -14.89
C ASN A 126 32.90 4.18 -13.81
N PHE A 127 31.96 3.28 -14.08
CA PHE A 127 31.46 2.31 -13.12
C PHE A 127 31.76 0.87 -13.55
N ASP A 128 32.20 0.06 -12.60
CA ASP A 128 32.43 -1.37 -12.78
C ASP A 128 31.91 -2.16 -11.56
N LYS A 129 32.08 -3.48 -11.60
CA LYS A 129 31.67 -4.36 -10.49
C LYS A 129 32.38 -4.10 -9.16
N LYS A 130 33.56 -3.41 -9.18
CA LYS A 130 34.31 -3.03 -7.98
C LYS A 130 33.93 -1.67 -7.45
N THR A 131 33.09 -0.91 -8.18
CA THR A 131 32.58 0.39 -7.73
C THR A 131 31.78 0.24 -6.45
N PHE A 132 32.06 1.08 -5.47
CA PHE A 132 31.34 1.08 -4.20
C PHE A 132 30.01 1.82 -4.30
N LEU A 133 28.98 1.25 -3.67
CA LEU A 133 27.68 1.92 -3.50
C LEU A 133 27.84 3.16 -2.62
N LYS A 134 27.45 4.32 -3.16
CA LYS A 134 27.43 5.59 -2.46
C LYS A 134 25.99 6.04 -2.21
N LYS A 135 25.80 7.02 -1.33
CA LYS A 135 24.50 7.55 -0.96
C LYS A 135 23.76 8.17 -2.15
N GLU A 136 24.48 8.77 -3.09
CA GLU A 136 23.93 9.34 -4.33
C GLU A 136 23.34 8.31 -5.28
N HIS A 137 23.71 7.03 -5.14
CA HIS A 137 23.18 5.92 -5.95
C HIS A 137 21.92 5.31 -5.34
N VAL A 138 21.44 5.81 -4.21
CA VAL A 138 20.30 5.25 -3.47
C VAL A 138 19.05 6.05 -3.78
N LYS A 139 17.98 5.36 -4.18
CA LYS A 139 16.68 5.98 -4.44
C LYS A 139 15.85 6.03 -3.16
N SER A 140 15.37 7.22 -2.82
CA SER A 140 14.34 7.38 -1.80
C SER A 140 13.01 6.81 -2.30
N VAL A 141 12.27 6.15 -1.41
CA VAL A 141 10.94 5.62 -1.71
C VAL A 141 9.95 6.03 -0.63
N LEU A 142 8.67 5.94 -0.96
CA LEU A 142 7.58 6.24 -0.04
C LEU A 142 7.70 5.37 1.22
N THR A 143 7.43 5.97 2.37
CA THR A 143 7.28 5.26 3.65
C THR A 143 5.90 5.53 4.19
N VAL A 144 5.20 4.49 4.63
CA VAL A 144 3.86 4.58 5.21
C VAL A 144 3.82 3.93 6.59
N PRO A 145 2.92 4.36 7.48
CA PRO A 145 2.74 3.70 8.78
C PRO A 145 2.16 2.29 8.62
N TYR A 146 2.36 1.45 9.64
CA TYR A 146 1.94 0.05 9.67
C TYR A 146 0.44 -0.15 9.42
N ASP A 147 -0.39 0.74 9.97
CA ASP A 147 -1.85 0.71 9.91
C ASP A 147 -2.45 1.40 8.66
N TYR A 148 -1.59 1.84 7.73
CA TYR A 148 -2.05 2.45 6.48
C TYR A 148 -2.81 1.44 5.61
N PRO A 149 -3.99 1.80 5.04
CA PRO A 149 -4.75 0.89 4.18
C PRO A 149 -3.96 0.48 2.93
N ALA A 150 -3.72 -0.83 2.78
CA ALA A 150 -2.87 -1.35 1.70
C ALA A 150 -3.43 -1.04 0.30
N VAL A 151 -4.75 -1.04 0.12
CA VAL A 151 -5.40 -0.75 -1.17
C VAL A 151 -5.01 0.62 -1.75
N ASN A 152 -4.73 1.60 -0.89
CA ASN A 152 -4.33 2.94 -1.31
C ASN A 152 -2.90 3.00 -1.86
N LEU A 153 -2.11 1.92 -1.72
CA LEU A 153 -0.72 1.85 -2.17
C LEU A 153 -0.57 1.44 -3.63
N VAL A 154 -1.60 0.83 -4.23
CA VAL A 154 -1.56 0.33 -5.62
C VAL A 154 -1.09 1.40 -6.61
N LYS A 155 -1.63 2.63 -6.50
CA LYS A 155 -1.22 3.73 -7.38
C LYS A 155 0.22 4.19 -7.15
N ASN A 156 0.70 4.10 -5.91
CA ASN A 156 2.03 4.56 -5.53
C ASN A 156 3.13 3.61 -6.03
N LEU A 157 2.85 2.31 -6.10
CA LEU A 157 3.77 1.31 -6.66
C LEU A 157 4.07 1.54 -8.14
N GLY A 158 3.16 2.15 -8.90
CA GLY A 158 3.46 2.58 -10.27
C GLY A 158 4.59 3.62 -10.40
N TYR A 159 4.94 4.33 -9.32
CA TYR A 159 5.98 5.36 -9.30
C TYR A 159 7.21 4.96 -8.47
N HIS A 160 7.07 3.99 -7.59
CA HIS A 160 8.11 3.52 -6.69
C HIS A 160 8.36 2.02 -6.90
N PRO A 161 9.62 1.56 -6.91
CA PRO A 161 9.93 0.13 -7.02
C PRO A 161 9.42 -0.67 -5.82
N CYS A 162 9.23 0.01 -4.69
CA CYS A 162 8.68 -0.55 -3.46
C CYS A 162 8.24 0.58 -2.52
N ILE A 163 7.54 0.21 -1.46
CA ILE A 163 7.10 1.12 -0.39
C ILE A 163 7.60 0.55 0.94
N PHE A 164 8.21 1.38 1.78
CA PHE A 164 8.56 0.96 3.14
C PHE A 164 7.38 1.09 4.08
N VAL A 165 7.25 0.12 4.96
CA VAL A 165 6.32 0.16 6.08
C VAL A 165 7.08 0.48 7.35
N GLU A 166 6.58 1.45 8.10
CA GLU A 166 7.19 1.88 9.36
C GLU A 166 6.31 1.48 10.55
N LYS A 167 6.96 0.97 11.59
CA LYS A 167 6.34 0.65 12.88
C LYS A 167 7.24 1.15 14.00
N ASN A 168 6.71 1.95 14.91
CA ASN A 168 7.45 2.50 16.06
C ASN A 168 8.74 3.26 15.64
N GLY A 169 8.68 4.05 14.56
CA GLY A 169 9.81 4.85 14.06
C GLY A 169 10.91 4.05 13.35
N LYS A 170 10.69 2.75 13.07
CA LYS A 170 11.65 1.89 12.37
C LYS A 170 11.04 1.28 11.12
N LYS A 171 11.85 1.07 10.08
CA LYS A 171 11.44 0.35 8.88
C LYS A 171 11.16 -1.11 9.25
N TYR A 172 9.88 -1.48 9.20
CA TYR A 172 9.35 -2.77 9.63
C TYR A 172 9.33 -3.78 8.50
N GLY A 173 8.95 -3.33 7.29
CA GLY A 173 8.79 -4.19 6.13
C GLY A 173 8.84 -3.40 4.82
N ILE A 174 8.70 -4.13 3.73
CA ILE A 174 8.66 -3.62 2.36
C ILE A 174 7.43 -4.18 1.65
N ILE A 175 6.81 -3.37 0.80
CA ILE A 175 5.72 -3.79 -0.09
C ILE A 175 6.20 -3.60 -1.53
N THR A 176 6.04 -4.63 -2.34
CA THR A 176 6.33 -4.65 -3.78
C THR A 176 5.04 -4.87 -4.58
N ASP A 177 5.13 -4.78 -5.91
CA ASP A 177 4.02 -5.15 -6.80
C ASP A 177 3.58 -6.60 -6.58
N GLU A 178 4.52 -7.52 -6.35
CA GLU A 178 4.25 -8.93 -6.11
C GLU A 178 3.43 -9.15 -4.83
N ASP A 179 3.79 -8.48 -3.73
CA ASP A 179 3.05 -8.53 -2.46
C ASP A 179 1.60 -8.05 -2.67
N MET A 180 1.43 -6.96 -3.43
CA MET A 180 0.09 -6.44 -3.73
C MET A 180 -0.70 -7.35 -4.65
N MET A 181 -0.07 -7.96 -5.66
CA MET A 181 -0.73 -8.93 -6.54
C MET A 181 -1.20 -10.15 -5.76
N MET A 182 -0.36 -10.71 -4.90
CA MET A 182 -0.76 -11.82 -4.03
C MET A 182 -1.92 -11.43 -3.12
N HIS A 183 -1.91 -10.21 -2.60
CA HIS A 183 -3.00 -9.72 -1.75
C HIS A 183 -4.32 -9.52 -2.50
N LEU A 184 -4.29 -9.03 -3.75
CA LEU A 184 -5.49 -8.75 -4.54
C LEU A 184 -6.18 -10.03 -5.06
N PHE A 185 -5.45 -11.13 -5.18
CA PHE A 185 -5.95 -12.40 -5.74
C PHE A 185 -6.06 -13.54 -4.71
N SER A 186 -5.79 -13.28 -3.45
CA SER A 186 -5.98 -14.22 -2.31
C SER A 186 -7.32 -13.96 -1.53
#